data_2e01735e6448dbae0cf322e81a2a8863
#
_entry.id   2e01735e6448dbae0cf322e81a2a8863
#
_cell.length_a   1.000
_cell.length_b   1.000
_cell.length_c   1.000
_cell.angle_alpha   90.00
_cell.angle_beta   90.00
_cell.angle_gamma   90.00
#
_symmetry.space_group_name_H-M   'P 1'
#
loop_
_entity.id
_entity.type
_entity.pdbx_description
1 polymer ?
#
loop_
_entity_poly.entity_id
_entity_poly.type
_entity_poly.pdbx_seq_one_letter_code
_entity_poly.pdbx_strand_id
1 'polypeptide(L)'
;MTVKDSVLKEEAETSSKVLRKKAHIINAALIVFSQEGLNGARMERIAEEADISKSNIFYYFDSKEVLYIAALEAVLSEWLSPLSNINVNQDPRNALKTYIEEKYKISKKSPAASRLYALEIMQGAPHLMGVLKGPLRYLVREKVAVIDGWIADNKIKSVSAIHLIFHIWAVTQHYSDFSTQTEAICNHSLRNKKFANDALNTSIQLLVDSLII
;
A
#
# COMPACT_ATOMS: atom_id res chain seq x y z
N MET A 1 -35.65 18.95 -13.65
CA MET A 1 -34.23 19.13 -13.27
C MET A 1 -34.11 20.56 -12.80
N THR A 2 -33.91 20.78 -11.49
CA THR A 2 -33.88 22.14 -10.92
C THR A 2 -32.48 22.75 -11.08
N VAL A 3 -32.38 24.09 -11.07
CA VAL A 3 -31.10 24.83 -11.14
C VAL A 3 -30.14 24.33 -10.03
N LYS A 4 -30.69 23.91 -8.90
CA LYS A 4 -29.94 23.34 -7.77
C LYS A 4 -29.29 21.98 -8.13
N ASP A 5 -29.98 21.15 -8.91
CA ASP A 5 -29.46 19.84 -9.34
C ASP A 5 -28.31 19.99 -10.36
N SER A 6 -28.38 21.03 -11.22
CA SER A 6 -27.29 21.31 -12.18
C SER A 6 -26.04 21.86 -11.51
N VAL A 7 -26.17 22.73 -10.49
CA VAL A 7 -25.04 23.28 -9.72
C VAL A 7 -24.33 22.18 -8.93
N LEU A 8 -25.08 21.34 -8.22
CA LEU A 8 -24.51 20.20 -7.46
C LEU A 8 -23.80 19.20 -8.38
N LYS A 9 -24.29 18.98 -9.58
CA LYS A 9 -23.66 18.11 -10.57
C LYS A 9 -22.35 18.70 -11.11
N GLU A 10 -22.33 20.00 -11.37
CA GLU A 10 -21.14 20.72 -11.85
C GLU A 10 -20.04 20.80 -10.78
N GLU A 11 -20.41 21.02 -9.51
CA GLU A 11 -19.48 20.96 -8.37
C GLU A 11 -18.90 19.55 -8.18
N ALA A 12 -19.71 18.51 -8.28
CA ALA A 12 -19.26 17.10 -8.18
C ALA A 12 -18.33 16.71 -9.36
N GLU A 13 -18.61 17.16 -10.58
CA GLU A 13 -17.76 16.93 -11.74
C GLU A 13 -16.42 17.66 -11.62
N THR A 14 -16.42 18.89 -11.13
CA THR A 14 -15.21 19.69 -10.88
C THR A 14 -14.35 19.04 -9.80
N SER A 15 -14.94 18.62 -8.69
CA SER A 15 -14.24 17.89 -7.61
C SER A 15 -13.64 16.58 -8.15
N SER A 16 -14.36 15.83 -8.97
CA SER A 16 -13.87 14.59 -9.59
C SER A 16 -12.69 14.83 -10.53
N LYS A 17 -12.69 15.93 -11.31
CA LYS A 17 -11.56 16.30 -12.18
C LYS A 17 -10.31 16.67 -11.37
N VAL A 18 -10.46 17.43 -10.29
CA VAL A 18 -9.36 17.79 -9.39
C VAL A 18 -8.74 16.56 -8.75
N LEU A 19 -9.56 15.63 -8.24
CA LEU A 19 -9.08 14.38 -7.65
C LEU A 19 -8.30 13.51 -8.66
N ARG A 20 -8.78 13.38 -9.90
CA ARG A 20 -8.07 12.66 -10.96
C ARG A 20 -6.72 13.30 -11.30
N LYS A 21 -6.67 14.64 -11.35
CA LYS A 21 -5.40 15.35 -11.61
C LYS A 21 -4.41 15.17 -10.46
N LYS A 22 -4.86 15.29 -9.22
CA LYS A 22 -4.01 14.99 -8.04
C LYS A 22 -3.47 13.56 -8.08
N ALA A 23 -4.33 12.57 -8.34
CA ALA A 23 -3.91 11.16 -8.44
C ALA A 23 -2.88 10.95 -9.57
N HIS A 24 -3.05 11.60 -10.72
CA HIS A 24 -2.10 11.53 -11.82
C HIS A 24 -0.72 12.09 -11.43
N ILE A 25 -0.69 13.26 -10.79
CA ILE A 25 0.55 13.88 -10.28
C ILE A 25 1.23 12.99 -9.22
N ILE A 26 0.44 12.43 -8.29
CA ILE A 26 0.93 11.53 -7.26
C ILE A 26 1.59 10.28 -7.89
N ASN A 27 0.98 9.69 -8.91
CA ASN A 27 1.56 8.52 -9.59
C ASN A 27 2.90 8.83 -10.26
N ALA A 28 3.04 9.96 -10.94
CA ALA A 28 4.31 10.41 -11.50
C ALA A 28 5.36 10.68 -10.40
N ALA A 29 4.94 11.35 -9.33
CA ALA A 29 5.79 11.63 -8.18
C ALA A 29 6.29 10.35 -7.50
N LEU A 30 5.45 9.31 -7.37
CA LEU A 30 5.84 8.00 -6.84
C LEU A 30 6.98 7.37 -7.64
N ILE A 31 6.93 7.44 -8.96
CA ILE A 31 7.98 6.92 -9.84
C ILE A 31 9.30 7.65 -9.57
N VAL A 32 9.29 8.97 -9.61
CA VAL A 32 10.50 9.80 -9.44
C VAL A 32 11.06 9.67 -8.01
N PHE A 33 10.23 9.80 -6.98
CA PHE A 33 10.67 9.68 -5.60
C PHE A 33 11.21 8.29 -5.25
N SER A 34 10.69 7.22 -5.86
CA SER A 34 11.20 5.86 -5.62
C SER A 34 12.60 5.64 -6.20
N GLN A 35 13.02 6.42 -7.17
CA GLN A 35 14.32 6.36 -7.81
C GLN A 35 15.34 7.30 -7.17
N GLU A 36 14.91 8.52 -6.87
CA GLU A 36 15.79 9.63 -6.51
C GLU A 36 15.68 10.05 -5.03
N GLY A 37 14.67 9.52 -4.31
CA GLY A 37 14.33 9.96 -2.95
C GLY A 37 13.78 11.39 -2.92
N LEU A 38 13.39 11.86 -1.72
CA LEU A 38 12.89 13.23 -1.56
C LEU A 38 13.95 14.28 -1.94
N ASN A 39 15.20 14.09 -1.49
CA ASN A 39 16.24 15.10 -1.68
C ASN A 39 16.74 15.19 -3.13
N GLY A 40 16.87 14.05 -3.82
CA GLY A 40 17.34 13.98 -5.20
C GLY A 40 16.29 14.40 -6.22
N ALA A 41 15.02 14.12 -5.96
CA ALA A 41 13.93 14.40 -6.87
C ALA A 41 13.75 15.91 -7.15
N ARG A 42 13.55 16.24 -8.42
CA ARG A 42 13.27 17.62 -8.88
C ARG A 42 11.83 17.71 -9.37
N MET A 43 11.18 18.84 -9.09
CA MET A 43 9.79 19.09 -9.52
C MET A 43 9.67 19.11 -11.07
N GLU A 44 10.72 19.51 -11.76
CA GLU A 44 10.80 19.47 -13.23
C GLU A 44 10.70 18.02 -13.73
N ARG A 45 11.43 17.10 -13.11
CA ARG A 45 11.41 15.68 -13.48
C ARG A 45 10.04 15.05 -13.23
N ILE A 46 9.37 15.44 -12.14
CA ILE A 46 8.00 14.98 -11.84
C ILE A 46 7.02 15.55 -12.88
N ALA A 47 7.21 16.80 -13.30
CA ALA A 47 6.39 17.44 -14.32
C ALA A 47 6.53 16.75 -15.69
N GLU A 48 7.76 16.40 -16.08
CA GLU A 48 8.04 15.59 -17.28
C GLU A 48 7.36 14.24 -17.21
N GLU A 49 7.49 13.52 -16.10
CA GLU A 49 6.88 12.20 -15.88
C GLU A 49 5.34 12.26 -15.92
N ALA A 50 4.75 13.37 -15.44
CA ALA A 50 3.31 13.60 -15.44
C ALA A 50 2.78 14.20 -16.74
N ASP A 51 3.65 14.54 -17.70
CA ASP A 51 3.30 15.26 -18.93
C ASP A 51 2.48 16.55 -18.68
N ILE A 52 2.95 17.37 -17.71
CA ILE A 52 2.34 18.65 -17.35
C ILE A 52 3.41 19.69 -17.04
N SER A 53 3.04 20.97 -16.98
CA SER A 53 3.97 22.02 -16.56
C SER A 53 4.24 21.97 -15.04
N LYS A 54 5.44 22.37 -14.62
CA LYS A 54 5.81 22.53 -13.21
C LYS A 54 4.84 23.45 -12.45
N SER A 55 4.40 24.55 -13.08
CA SER A 55 3.40 25.47 -12.50
C SER A 55 2.06 24.78 -12.23
N ASN A 56 1.69 23.81 -13.07
CA ASN A 56 0.48 23.04 -12.87
C ASN A 56 0.59 22.09 -11.65
N ILE A 57 1.77 21.54 -11.34
CA ILE A 57 1.96 20.78 -10.11
C ILE A 57 1.77 21.69 -8.89
N PHE A 58 2.39 22.88 -8.89
CA PHE A 58 2.29 23.84 -7.78
C PHE A 58 0.88 24.39 -7.56
N TYR A 59 0.00 24.31 -8.56
CA TYR A 59 -1.41 24.61 -8.37
C TYR A 59 -2.12 23.59 -7.44
N TYR A 60 -1.63 22.34 -7.41
CA TYR A 60 -2.24 21.26 -6.60
C TYR A 60 -1.48 20.95 -5.32
N PHE A 61 -0.16 21.22 -5.29
CA PHE A 61 0.74 20.88 -4.18
C PHE A 61 1.72 22.01 -3.93
N ASP A 62 1.64 22.62 -2.76
CA ASP A 62 2.37 23.85 -2.42
C ASP A 62 3.90 23.66 -2.39
N SER A 63 4.38 22.43 -2.13
CA SER A 63 5.81 22.13 -2.11
C SER A 63 6.08 20.69 -2.53
N LYS A 64 7.37 20.38 -2.76
CA LYS A 64 7.85 19.03 -3.03
C LYS A 64 7.58 18.09 -1.85
N GLU A 65 7.74 18.58 -0.63
CA GLU A 65 7.50 17.85 0.60
C GLU A 65 6.02 17.50 0.77
N VAL A 66 5.10 18.42 0.48
CA VAL A 66 3.65 18.17 0.49
C VAL A 66 3.28 17.10 -0.54
N LEU A 67 3.85 17.16 -1.74
CA LEU A 67 3.63 16.12 -2.76
C LEU A 67 4.22 14.77 -2.33
N TYR A 68 5.39 14.77 -1.69
CA TYR A 68 6.02 13.55 -1.17
C TYR A 68 5.16 12.87 -0.08
N ILE A 69 4.65 13.65 0.86
CA ILE A 69 3.74 13.15 1.91
C ILE A 69 2.46 12.58 1.28
N ALA A 70 1.85 13.31 0.34
CA ALA A 70 0.67 12.84 -0.38
C ALA A 70 0.93 11.52 -1.14
N ALA A 71 2.12 11.37 -1.73
CA ALA A 71 2.53 10.13 -2.38
C ALA A 71 2.67 8.96 -1.39
N LEU A 72 3.30 9.19 -0.24
CA LEU A 72 3.41 8.18 0.83
C LEU A 72 2.05 7.78 1.42
N GLU A 73 1.17 8.74 1.65
CA GLU A 73 -0.18 8.49 2.15
C GLU A 73 -1.03 7.69 1.15
N ALA A 74 -0.90 7.96 -0.14
CA ALA A 74 -1.57 7.19 -1.19
C ALA A 74 -1.10 5.72 -1.20
N VAL A 75 0.21 5.50 -1.09
CA VAL A 75 0.79 4.15 -0.95
C VAL A 75 0.25 3.44 0.28
N LEU A 76 0.29 4.10 1.42
CA LEU A 76 -0.14 3.50 2.69
C LEU A 76 -1.63 3.17 2.65
N SER A 77 -2.47 4.05 2.11
CA SER A 77 -3.91 3.82 1.94
C SER A 77 -4.20 2.58 1.10
N GLU A 78 -3.54 2.43 -0.06
CA GLU A 78 -3.69 1.24 -0.93
C GLU A 78 -3.24 -0.04 -0.19
N TRP A 79 -2.14 0.04 0.57
CA TRP A 79 -1.56 -1.10 1.28
C TRP A 79 -2.36 -1.54 2.51
N LEU A 80 -3.08 -0.63 3.15
CA LEU A 80 -3.90 -0.92 4.33
C LEU A 80 -5.32 -1.36 3.98
N SER A 81 -5.79 -1.04 2.79
CA SER A 81 -7.14 -1.41 2.34
C SER A 81 -7.45 -2.91 2.52
N PRO A 82 -6.58 -3.87 2.12
CA PRO A 82 -6.87 -5.28 2.34
C PRO A 82 -6.96 -5.68 3.82
N LEU A 83 -6.14 -5.07 4.69
CA LEU A 83 -6.20 -5.31 6.13
C LEU A 83 -7.52 -4.78 6.72
N SER A 84 -7.97 -3.60 6.30
CA SER A 84 -9.20 -3.00 6.80
C SER A 84 -10.45 -3.85 6.53
N ASN A 85 -10.43 -4.65 5.47
CA ASN A 85 -11.53 -5.52 5.07
C ASN A 85 -11.70 -6.77 5.96
N ILE A 86 -10.72 -7.12 6.78
CA ILE A 86 -10.81 -8.26 7.71
C ILE A 86 -11.80 -7.93 8.83
N ASN A 87 -12.76 -8.84 9.08
CA ASN A 87 -13.74 -8.69 10.16
C ASN A 87 -14.10 -10.03 10.80
N VAL A 88 -14.69 -9.97 12.00
CA VAL A 88 -14.96 -11.13 12.86
C VAL A 88 -15.94 -12.17 12.25
N ASN A 89 -16.80 -11.73 11.32
CA ASN A 89 -17.83 -12.61 10.73
C ASN A 89 -17.30 -13.44 9.55
N GLN A 90 -16.07 -13.21 9.12
CA GLN A 90 -15.47 -13.95 8.02
C GLN A 90 -14.93 -15.30 8.49
N ASP A 91 -14.88 -16.25 7.55
CA ASP A 91 -14.07 -17.45 7.71
C ASP A 91 -12.58 -17.06 7.75
N PRO A 92 -11.83 -17.45 8.81
CA PRO A 92 -10.45 -17.00 9.01
C PRO A 92 -9.52 -17.40 7.86
N ARG A 93 -9.66 -18.61 7.32
CA ARG A 93 -8.84 -19.10 6.22
C ARG A 93 -9.02 -18.24 4.99
N ASN A 94 -10.26 -17.98 4.61
CA ASN A 94 -10.59 -17.17 3.43
C ASN A 94 -10.17 -15.72 3.63
N ALA A 95 -10.38 -15.16 4.81
CA ALA A 95 -9.99 -13.77 5.13
C ALA A 95 -8.47 -13.57 5.04
N LEU A 96 -7.68 -14.42 5.70
CA LEU A 96 -6.20 -14.33 5.68
C LEU A 96 -5.64 -14.63 4.29
N LYS A 97 -6.18 -15.63 3.59
CA LYS A 97 -5.79 -15.94 2.20
C LYS A 97 -6.03 -14.75 1.28
N THR A 98 -7.24 -14.19 1.29
CA THR A 98 -7.59 -13.01 0.47
C THR A 98 -6.68 -11.82 0.81
N TYR A 99 -6.40 -11.61 2.09
CA TYR A 99 -5.49 -10.56 2.53
C TYR A 99 -4.08 -10.71 1.92
N ILE A 100 -3.51 -11.90 1.97
CA ILE A 100 -2.19 -12.19 1.37
C ILE A 100 -2.24 -12.03 -0.14
N GLU A 101 -3.27 -12.53 -0.82
CA GLU A 101 -3.44 -12.40 -2.27
C GLU A 101 -3.50 -10.93 -2.72
N GLU A 102 -4.28 -10.10 -2.02
CA GLU A 102 -4.38 -8.67 -2.33
C GLU A 102 -3.04 -7.95 -2.07
N LYS A 103 -2.33 -8.27 -0.99
CA LYS A 103 -1.00 -7.73 -0.71
C LYS A 103 0.00 -8.07 -1.83
N TYR A 104 0.03 -9.31 -2.32
CA TYR A 104 0.87 -9.71 -3.44
C TYR A 104 0.50 -8.98 -4.74
N LYS A 105 -0.80 -8.76 -5.01
CA LYS A 105 -1.26 -7.99 -6.18
C LYS A 105 -0.74 -6.55 -6.13
N ILE A 106 -0.86 -5.90 -4.97
CA ILE A 106 -0.38 -4.54 -4.76
C ILE A 106 1.15 -4.46 -4.93
N SER A 107 1.90 -5.35 -4.29
CA SER A 107 3.37 -5.43 -4.40
C SER A 107 3.82 -5.62 -5.85
N LYS A 108 3.14 -6.49 -6.60
CA LYS A 108 3.43 -6.72 -8.02
C LYS A 108 3.09 -5.53 -8.90
N LYS A 109 1.98 -4.82 -8.60
CA LYS A 109 1.50 -3.67 -9.39
C LYS A 109 2.43 -2.47 -9.25
N SER A 110 2.91 -2.19 -8.05
CA SER A 110 3.61 -0.96 -7.71
C SER A 110 4.90 -1.20 -6.90
N PRO A 111 5.94 -1.86 -7.48
CA PRO A 111 7.19 -2.11 -6.74
C PRO A 111 7.92 -0.80 -6.38
N ALA A 112 7.76 0.25 -7.19
CA ALA A 112 8.30 1.57 -6.89
C ALA A 112 7.72 2.17 -5.61
N ALA A 113 6.38 2.08 -5.45
CA ALA A 113 5.69 2.53 -4.25
C ALA A 113 6.14 1.76 -3.00
N SER A 114 6.33 0.44 -3.12
CA SER A 114 6.85 -0.40 -2.04
C SER A 114 8.22 0.08 -1.58
N ARG A 115 9.16 0.27 -2.51
CA ARG A 115 10.51 0.75 -2.19
C ARG A 115 10.50 2.14 -1.55
N LEU A 116 9.66 3.06 -2.04
CA LEU A 116 9.55 4.39 -1.46
C LEU A 116 9.11 4.33 0.01
N TYR A 117 8.08 3.54 0.29
CA TYR A 117 7.62 3.33 1.66
C TYR A 117 8.70 2.68 2.53
N ALA A 118 9.36 1.63 2.04
CA ALA A 118 10.44 0.95 2.77
C ALA A 118 11.59 1.91 3.10
N LEU A 119 12.00 2.77 2.16
CA LEU A 119 13.03 3.79 2.39
C LEU A 119 12.62 4.79 3.48
N GLU A 120 11.39 5.29 3.45
CA GLU A 120 10.86 6.19 4.48
C GLU A 120 10.90 5.53 5.87
N ILE A 121 10.46 4.27 5.98
CA ILE A 121 10.48 3.52 7.25
C ILE A 121 11.91 3.28 7.75
N MET A 122 12.84 2.87 6.88
CA MET A 122 14.24 2.65 7.25
C MET A 122 14.96 3.92 7.71
N GLN A 123 14.53 5.09 7.24
CA GLN A 123 15.02 6.41 7.67
C GLN A 123 14.37 6.90 8.98
N GLY A 124 13.55 6.08 9.63
CA GLY A 124 12.86 6.44 10.87
C GLY A 124 11.50 7.11 10.67
N ALA A 125 10.94 7.04 9.46
CA ALA A 125 9.63 7.57 9.10
C ALA A 125 9.43 9.07 9.42
N PRO A 126 10.35 9.95 9.01
CA PRO A 126 10.30 11.37 9.39
C PRO A 126 8.97 12.04 8.96
N HIS A 127 8.36 11.60 7.87
CA HIS A 127 7.11 12.18 7.36
C HIS A 127 5.86 11.35 7.70
N LEU A 128 6.00 10.06 8.04
CA LEU A 128 4.89 9.16 8.33
C LEU A 128 4.67 8.85 9.81
N MET A 129 5.55 9.30 10.72
CA MET A 129 5.49 8.92 12.14
C MET A 129 4.12 9.21 12.78
N GLY A 130 3.46 10.32 12.44
CA GLY A 130 2.12 10.64 12.91
C GLY A 130 1.07 9.63 12.47
N VAL A 131 1.12 9.21 11.21
CA VAL A 131 0.21 8.21 10.64
C VAL A 131 0.45 6.84 11.27
N LEU A 132 1.73 6.45 11.45
CA LEU A 132 2.10 5.18 12.06
C LEU A 132 1.64 5.08 13.51
N LYS A 133 1.83 6.13 14.32
CA LYS A 133 1.44 6.18 15.73
C LYS A 133 -0.06 6.41 15.94
N GLY A 134 -0.75 6.95 14.96
CA GLY A 134 -2.17 7.26 14.98
C GLY A 134 -3.00 6.20 14.20
N PRO A 135 -3.52 6.55 13.02
CA PRO A 135 -4.47 5.71 12.27
C PRO A 135 -4.02 4.28 12.05
N LEU A 136 -2.76 4.05 11.67
CA LEU A 136 -2.24 2.70 11.44
C LEU A 136 -2.25 1.86 12.72
N ARG A 137 -1.81 2.44 13.84
CA ARG A 137 -1.83 1.76 15.14
C ARG A 137 -3.25 1.35 15.54
N TYR A 138 -4.24 2.21 15.31
CA TYR A 138 -5.64 1.90 15.62
C TYR A 138 -6.17 0.75 14.75
N LEU A 139 -5.94 0.81 13.44
CA LEU A 139 -6.34 -0.25 12.52
C LEU A 139 -5.71 -1.60 12.93
N VAL A 140 -4.40 -1.61 13.18
CA VAL A 140 -3.71 -2.86 13.58
C VAL A 140 -4.28 -3.42 14.87
N ARG A 141 -4.54 -2.60 15.90
CA ARG A 141 -5.15 -3.05 17.15
C ARG A 141 -6.54 -3.64 16.94
N GLU A 142 -7.36 -3.02 16.10
CA GLU A 142 -8.67 -3.55 15.74
C GLU A 142 -8.56 -4.93 15.08
N LYS A 143 -7.63 -5.11 14.14
CA LYS A 143 -7.47 -6.40 13.44
C LYS A 143 -6.79 -7.47 14.30
N VAL A 144 -5.93 -7.08 15.22
CA VAL A 144 -5.43 -7.97 16.28
C VAL A 144 -6.59 -8.53 17.09
N ALA A 145 -7.52 -7.68 17.55
CA ALA A 145 -8.69 -8.15 18.30
C ALA A 145 -9.58 -9.10 17.50
N VAL A 146 -9.72 -8.91 16.18
CA VAL A 146 -10.45 -9.85 15.31
C VAL A 146 -9.75 -11.21 15.26
N ILE A 147 -8.44 -11.25 15.08
CA ILE A 147 -7.66 -12.49 15.02
C ILE A 147 -7.67 -13.20 16.39
N ASP A 148 -7.51 -12.45 17.48
CA ASP A 148 -7.60 -12.99 18.84
C ASP A 148 -8.98 -13.60 19.11
N GLY A 149 -10.06 -13.00 18.58
CA GLY A 149 -11.41 -13.56 18.62
C GLY A 149 -11.51 -14.90 17.89
N TRP A 150 -10.90 -15.05 16.72
CA TRP A 150 -10.86 -16.31 16.00
C TRP A 150 -10.09 -17.41 16.75
N ILE A 151 -9.02 -17.03 17.46
CA ILE A 151 -8.26 -17.94 18.33
C ILE A 151 -9.13 -18.40 19.53
N ALA A 152 -9.80 -17.44 20.19
CA ALA A 152 -10.68 -17.73 21.32
C ALA A 152 -11.86 -18.64 20.94
N ASP A 153 -12.38 -18.49 19.72
CA ASP A 153 -13.44 -19.34 19.15
C ASP A 153 -12.92 -20.70 18.64
N ASN A 154 -11.64 -21.03 18.80
CA ASN A 154 -10.99 -22.23 18.25
C ASN A 154 -11.15 -22.39 16.74
N LYS A 155 -11.24 -21.30 15.99
CA LYS A 155 -11.28 -21.29 14.53
C LYS A 155 -9.90 -21.42 13.90
N ILE A 156 -8.86 -20.95 14.61
CA ILE A 156 -7.46 -21.07 14.24
C ILE A 156 -6.61 -21.42 15.47
N LYS A 157 -5.45 -22.02 15.22
CA LYS A 157 -4.47 -22.33 16.27
C LYS A 157 -3.94 -21.07 16.94
N SER A 158 -3.50 -21.20 18.18
CA SER A 158 -2.88 -20.11 18.93
C SER A 158 -1.64 -19.58 18.23
N VAL A 159 -1.61 -18.26 17.99
CA VAL A 159 -0.50 -17.50 17.43
C VAL A 159 -0.56 -16.08 17.96
N SER A 160 0.57 -15.36 18.00
CA SER A 160 0.52 -13.93 18.29
C SER A 160 -0.04 -13.16 17.08
N ALA A 161 -1.26 -12.61 17.21
CA ALA A 161 -1.96 -11.92 16.12
C ALA A 161 -1.15 -10.74 15.54
N ILE A 162 -0.48 -9.96 16.40
CA ILE A 162 0.37 -8.84 15.93
C ILE A 162 1.56 -9.34 15.10
N HIS A 163 2.21 -10.41 15.52
CA HIS A 163 3.34 -10.97 14.79
C HIS A 163 2.88 -11.66 13.50
N LEU A 164 1.71 -12.28 13.47
CA LEU A 164 1.13 -12.80 12.23
C LEU A 164 0.95 -11.69 11.18
N ILE A 165 0.41 -10.53 11.58
CA ILE A 165 0.26 -9.38 10.69
C ILE A 165 1.64 -8.93 10.17
N PHE A 166 2.64 -8.82 11.05
CA PHE A 166 4.00 -8.41 10.64
C PHE A 166 4.67 -9.44 9.72
N HIS A 167 4.46 -10.73 9.94
CA HIS A 167 4.97 -11.78 9.03
C HIS A 167 4.31 -11.69 7.66
N ILE A 168 2.99 -11.47 7.61
CA ILE A 168 2.29 -11.26 6.33
C ILE A 168 2.88 -10.05 5.60
N TRP A 169 3.13 -8.93 6.30
CA TRP A 169 3.77 -7.76 5.68
C TRP A 169 5.16 -8.10 5.15
N ALA A 170 5.99 -8.72 5.95
CA ALA A 170 7.35 -9.07 5.58
C ALA A 170 7.39 -9.92 4.30
N VAL A 171 6.63 -11.03 4.24
CA VAL A 171 6.69 -11.94 3.10
C VAL A 171 6.07 -11.35 1.84
N THR A 172 5.03 -10.52 1.96
CA THR A 172 4.35 -9.94 0.80
C THR A 172 5.09 -8.73 0.20
N GLN A 173 5.90 -8.03 0.99
CA GLN A 173 6.67 -6.86 0.56
C GLN A 173 8.08 -7.22 0.11
N HIS A 174 8.68 -8.28 0.66
CA HIS A 174 10.07 -8.67 0.41
C HIS A 174 10.43 -8.68 -1.09
N TYR A 175 9.60 -9.29 -1.92
CA TYR A 175 9.87 -9.43 -3.36
C TYR A 175 9.89 -8.10 -4.12
N SER A 176 9.28 -7.05 -3.59
CA SER A 176 9.28 -5.71 -4.18
C SER A 176 10.38 -4.85 -3.58
N ASP A 177 10.54 -4.87 -2.25
CA ASP A 177 11.52 -4.05 -1.53
C ASP A 177 12.95 -4.50 -1.82
N PHE A 178 13.15 -5.83 -1.93
CA PHE A 178 14.43 -6.48 -2.22
C PHE A 178 14.47 -7.15 -3.60
N SER A 179 13.77 -6.58 -4.58
CA SER A 179 13.70 -7.14 -5.95
C SER A 179 15.08 -7.40 -6.57
N THR A 180 16.04 -6.50 -6.37
CA THR A 180 17.43 -6.66 -6.83
C THR A 180 18.06 -7.95 -6.29
N GLN A 181 17.85 -8.25 -4.99
CA GLN A 181 18.39 -9.47 -4.37
C GLN A 181 17.69 -10.73 -4.92
N THR A 182 16.35 -10.70 -4.99
CA THR A 182 15.59 -11.86 -5.47
C THR A 182 15.87 -12.15 -6.94
N GLU A 183 15.99 -11.13 -7.78
CA GLU A 183 16.35 -11.28 -9.19
C GLU A 183 17.78 -11.79 -9.38
N ALA A 184 18.74 -11.31 -8.58
CA ALA A 184 20.12 -11.78 -8.64
C ALA A 184 20.25 -13.25 -8.23
N ILE A 185 19.48 -13.73 -7.25
CA ILE A 185 19.52 -15.11 -6.76
C ILE A 185 18.74 -16.06 -7.66
N CYS A 186 17.51 -15.67 -8.06
CA CYS A 186 16.57 -16.57 -8.72
C CYS A 186 16.49 -16.36 -10.24
N ASN A 187 17.07 -15.28 -10.76
CA ASN A 187 16.90 -14.80 -12.14
C ASN A 187 15.42 -14.57 -12.54
N HIS A 188 14.56 -14.32 -11.55
CA HIS A 188 13.13 -14.10 -11.69
C HIS A 188 12.64 -13.01 -10.72
N SER A 189 11.56 -12.33 -11.12
CA SER A 189 10.79 -11.40 -10.27
C SER A 189 9.32 -11.81 -10.23
N LEU A 190 8.49 -11.08 -9.46
CA LEU A 190 7.03 -11.28 -9.43
C LEU A 190 6.34 -11.07 -10.81
N ARG A 191 7.05 -10.60 -11.83
CA ARG A 191 6.54 -10.56 -13.22
C ARG A 191 6.45 -11.96 -13.83
N ASN A 192 7.32 -12.88 -13.43
CA ASN A 192 7.23 -14.27 -13.83
C ASN A 192 6.05 -14.95 -13.11
N LYS A 193 5.07 -15.41 -13.88
CA LYS A 193 3.82 -16.00 -13.33
C LYS A 193 4.06 -17.19 -12.40
N LYS A 194 4.95 -18.10 -12.82
CA LYS A 194 5.24 -19.32 -12.03
C LYS A 194 5.89 -18.94 -10.71
N PHE A 195 6.94 -18.13 -10.74
CA PHE A 195 7.64 -17.64 -9.55
C PHE A 195 6.69 -16.90 -8.58
N ALA A 196 5.83 -16.01 -9.11
CA ALA A 196 4.86 -15.29 -8.31
C ALA A 196 3.81 -16.21 -7.64
N ASN A 197 3.32 -17.22 -8.37
CA ASN A 197 2.37 -18.20 -7.83
C ASN A 197 3.04 -19.10 -6.78
N ASP A 198 4.27 -19.54 -7.00
CA ASP A 198 5.00 -20.36 -6.04
C ASP A 198 5.24 -19.57 -4.72
N ALA A 199 5.63 -18.28 -4.82
CA ALA A 199 5.79 -17.40 -3.67
C ALA A 199 4.49 -17.20 -2.89
N LEU A 200 3.39 -16.92 -3.60
CA LEU A 200 2.05 -16.75 -3.02
C LEU A 200 1.59 -18.03 -2.32
N ASN A 201 1.66 -19.18 -3.00
CA ASN A 201 1.20 -20.46 -2.45
C ASN A 201 2.02 -20.87 -1.23
N THR A 202 3.33 -20.66 -1.26
CA THR A 202 4.21 -20.91 -0.10
C THR A 202 3.80 -20.03 1.09
N SER A 203 3.52 -18.75 0.86
CA SER A 203 3.07 -17.85 1.92
C SER A 203 1.72 -18.26 2.51
N ILE A 204 0.77 -18.68 1.67
CA ILE A 204 -0.54 -19.17 2.15
C ILE A 204 -0.35 -20.45 2.96
N GLN A 205 0.44 -21.41 2.47
CA GLN A 205 0.71 -22.65 3.17
C GLN A 205 1.32 -22.41 4.56
N LEU A 206 2.32 -21.53 4.64
CA LEU A 206 3.05 -21.27 5.89
C LEU A 206 2.27 -20.39 6.88
N LEU A 207 1.53 -19.40 6.41
CA LEU A 207 0.90 -18.38 7.27
C LEU A 207 -0.62 -18.54 7.43
N VAL A 208 -1.24 -19.39 6.62
CA VAL A 208 -2.70 -19.63 6.69
C VAL A 208 -2.99 -21.08 6.96
N ASP A 209 -2.63 -22.00 6.04
CA ASP A 209 -3.01 -23.40 6.14
C ASP A 209 -2.41 -24.08 7.39
N SER A 210 -1.23 -23.65 7.84
CA SER A 210 -0.61 -24.12 9.08
C SER A 210 -1.40 -23.74 10.36
N LEU A 211 -2.23 -22.69 10.29
CA LEU A 211 -3.00 -22.17 11.41
C LEU A 211 -4.41 -22.75 11.49
N ILE A 212 -4.95 -23.31 10.41
CA ILE A 212 -6.30 -23.86 10.40
C ILE A 212 -6.35 -25.15 11.25
N ILE A 213 -7.45 -25.30 11.99
CA ILE A 213 -7.73 -26.46 12.86
C ILE A 213 -8.49 -27.50 12.07
#